data_02b28395b99ad437980f862fa1d65ea1
#
_entry.id   02b28395b99ad437980f862fa1d65ea1
#
_cell.length_a   1.000
_cell.length_b   1.000
_cell.length_c   1.000
_cell.angle_alpha   90.00
_cell.angle_beta   90.00
_cell.angle_gamma   90.00
#
_symmetry.space_group_name_H-M   'P 1'
#
loop_
_entity.id
_entity.type
_entity.pdbx_description
1 polymer ?
#
loop_
_entity_poly.entity_id
_entity_poly.type
_entity_poly.pdbx_seq_one_letter_code
_entity_poly.pdbx_strand_id
1 'polypeptide(L)'
;MIRQALKQALGLALLACALSASAVEYPIGTPHQRVGMEIAAVYLQPVTMEPDGMMRKAEESDIHLEADIKALANNPNGFEEGAWVPYLVVKYEVSKTGGNQKVSGDLMPMVANDGPHYGDNVKIFGPGKYHVKLTVLPPSENPHAHFGRHTDRLTGVRPWFKPFEVEYDFVYAGIGKKGGY
;
A
#
# COMPACT_ATOMS: atom_id res chain seq x y z
N MET A 1 -25.73 -29.20 -65.26
CA MET A 1 -26.01 -27.98 -64.46
C MET A 1 -25.64 -28.31 -63.05
N ILE A 2 -24.46 -27.85 -62.63
CA ILE A 2 -23.84 -28.18 -61.36
C ILE A 2 -24.18 -27.03 -60.41
N ARG A 3 -24.94 -27.31 -59.33
CA ARG A 3 -25.18 -26.36 -58.25
C ARG A 3 -24.03 -26.47 -57.26
N GLN A 4 -23.16 -25.50 -57.26
CA GLN A 4 -22.16 -25.32 -56.21
C GLN A 4 -22.85 -24.81 -54.95
N ALA A 5 -22.81 -25.61 -53.89
CA ALA A 5 -23.19 -25.20 -52.54
C ALA A 5 -22.00 -24.50 -51.89
N LEU A 6 -22.15 -23.20 -51.69
CA LEU A 6 -21.20 -22.36 -50.97
C LEU A 6 -21.36 -22.60 -49.46
N LYS A 7 -20.45 -23.34 -48.86
CA LYS A 7 -20.40 -23.52 -47.41
C LYS A 7 -19.71 -22.28 -46.81
N GLN A 8 -20.51 -21.39 -46.25
CA GLN A 8 -19.99 -20.30 -45.41
C GLN A 8 -19.58 -20.90 -44.06
N ALA A 9 -18.29 -20.99 -43.82
CA ALA A 9 -17.74 -21.28 -42.52
C ALA A 9 -17.81 -19.99 -41.68
N LEU A 10 -18.76 -19.94 -40.75
CA LEU A 10 -18.85 -18.88 -39.75
C LEU A 10 -17.78 -19.11 -38.68
N GLY A 11 -16.65 -18.45 -38.83
CA GLY A 11 -15.59 -18.47 -37.84
C GLY A 11 -16.02 -17.65 -36.60
N LEU A 12 -16.41 -18.35 -35.56
CA LEU A 12 -16.64 -17.72 -34.22
C LEU A 12 -15.29 -17.35 -33.63
N ALA A 13 -14.88 -16.10 -33.80
CA ALA A 13 -13.74 -15.54 -33.07
C ALA A 13 -14.16 -15.36 -31.62
N LEU A 14 -13.78 -16.30 -30.76
CA LEU A 14 -13.80 -16.10 -29.32
C LEU A 14 -12.77 -15.02 -28.98
N LEU A 15 -13.27 -13.80 -28.79
CA LEU A 15 -12.50 -12.72 -28.17
C LEU A 15 -12.38 -13.08 -26.68
N ALA A 16 -11.29 -13.75 -26.32
CA ALA A 16 -10.92 -13.95 -24.93
C ALA A 16 -10.57 -12.56 -24.36
N CYS A 17 -11.53 -11.89 -23.72
CA CYS A 17 -11.24 -10.78 -22.84
C CYS A 17 -10.38 -11.33 -21.71
N ALA A 18 -9.07 -11.14 -21.80
CA ALA A 18 -8.19 -11.27 -20.65
C ALA A 18 -8.63 -10.21 -19.62
N LEU A 19 -9.46 -10.61 -18.66
CA LEU A 19 -9.70 -9.82 -17.47
C LEU A 19 -8.36 -9.73 -16.78
N SER A 20 -7.72 -8.57 -16.88
CA SER A 20 -6.58 -8.25 -16.03
C SER A 20 -7.06 -8.39 -14.59
N ALA A 21 -6.63 -9.44 -13.89
CA ALA A 21 -6.86 -9.58 -12.47
C ALA A 21 -6.02 -8.48 -11.81
N SER A 22 -6.65 -7.33 -11.56
CA SER A 22 -6.11 -6.34 -10.64
C SER A 22 -6.05 -6.98 -9.27
N ALA A 23 -4.95 -6.80 -8.55
CA ALA A 23 -4.89 -7.13 -7.14
C ALA A 23 -6.04 -6.39 -6.44
N VAL A 24 -6.84 -7.12 -5.67
CA VAL A 24 -7.94 -6.51 -4.93
C VAL A 24 -7.37 -6.00 -3.62
N GLU A 25 -7.29 -4.69 -3.49
CA GLU A 25 -6.95 -4.03 -2.23
C GLU A 25 -8.13 -4.04 -1.28
N TYR A 26 -7.84 -4.31 -0.02
CA TYR A 26 -8.80 -4.27 1.07
C TYR A 26 -8.44 -3.11 2.00
N PRO A 27 -9.23 -2.02 2.03
CA PRO A 27 -8.99 -0.91 2.94
C PRO A 27 -8.98 -1.37 4.40
N ILE A 28 -8.06 -0.80 5.19
CA ILE A 28 -7.94 -0.98 6.63
C ILE A 28 -8.47 0.30 7.30
N GLY A 29 -9.66 0.23 7.87
CA GLY A 29 -10.31 1.39 8.51
C GLY A 29 -10.58 2.55 7.53
N THR A 30 -10.56 3.77 8.05
CA THR A 30 -10.69 5.02 7.28
C THR A 30 -9.39 5.82 7.31
N PRO A 31 -9.01 6.50 6.21
CA PRO A 31 -7.78 7.29 6.18
C PRO A 31 -7.74 8.36 7.27
N HIS A 32 -6.56 8.55 7.85
CA HIS A 32 -6.29 9.62 8.80
C HIS A 32 -5.66 10.83 8.10
N GLN A 33 -6.01 12.02 8.57
CA GLN A 33 -5.34 13.25 8.13
C GLN A 33 -4.45 13.78 9.26
N ARG A 34 -3.17 13.89 9.02
CA ARG A 34 -2.15 14.38 9.96
C ARG A 34 -1.11 15.23 9.24
N VAL A 35 -0.74 16.33 9.82
CA VAL A 35 0.39 17.21 9.41
C VAL A 35 0.43 17.53 7.91
N GLY A 36 -0.74 17.72 7.29
CA GLY A 36 -0.86 18.03 5.86
C GLY A 36 -0.75 16.80 4.95
N MET A 37 -0.92 15.60 5.48
CA MET A 37 -0.94 14.35 4.74
C MET A 37 -2.21 13.56 5.03
N GLU A 38 -2.65 12.78 4.05
CA GLU A 38 -3.59 11.68 4.22
C GLU A 38 -2.79 10.38 4.33
N ILE A 39 -3.12 9.57 5.31
CA ILE A 39 -2.52 8.27 5.57
C ILE A 39 -3.63 7.23 5.45
N ALA A 40 -3.60 6.42 4.40
CA ALA A 40 -4.48 5.29 4.22
C ALA A 40 -3.69 3.99 4.44
N ALA A 41 -4.33 2.99 5.02
CA ALA A 41 -3.78 1.66 5.14
C ALA A 41 -4.64 0.69 4.33
N VAL A 42 -3.99 -0.22 3.60
CA VAL A 42 -4.66 -1.29 2.85
C VAL A 42 -3.89 -2.61 3.02
N TYR A 43 -4.54 -3.71 2.71
CA TYR A 43 -3.84 -4.97 2.51
C TYR A 43 -4.35 -5.67 1.25
N LEU A 44 -3.48 -6.48 0.66
CA LEU A 44 -3.81 -7.36 -0.45
C LEU A 44 -3.11 -8.72 -0.28
N GLN A 45 -3.19 -9.59 -1.29
CA GLN A 45 -2.40 -10.83 -1.29
C GLN A 45 -0.90 -10.48 -1.30
N PRO A 46 -0.03 -11.35 -0.72
CA PRO A 46 1.40 -11.15 -0.78
C PRO A 46 1.92 -10.97 -2.19
N VAL A 47 2.89 -10.08 -2.38
CA VAL A 47 3.44 -9.70 -3.68
C VAL A 47 4.91 -10.12 -3.81
N THR A 48 5.41 -10.15 -5.04
CA THR A 48 6.84 -10.28 -5.36
C THR A 48 7.37 -8.94 -5.85
N MET A 49 8.63 -8.63 -5.55
CA MET A 49 9.27 -7.38 -5.96
C MET A 49 10.75 -7.58 -6.28
N GLU A 50 11.33 -6.62 -6.96
CA GLU A 50 12.77 -6.44 -7.15
C GLU A 50 13.28 -5.24 -6.33
N PRO A 51 14.51 -5.31 -5.76
CA PRO A 51 15.40 -6.48 -5.73
C PRO A 51 14.88 -7.57 -4.79
N ASP A 52 15.16 -8.83 -5.15
CA ASP A 52 14.78 -9.98 -4.33
C ASP A 52 15.47 -9.97 -2.95
N GLY A 53 14.80 -10.53 -1.95
CA GLY A 53 15.33 -10.66 -0.58
C GLY A 53 15.19 -9.41 0.30
N MET A 54 14.53 -8.35 -0.16
CA MET A 54 14.31 -7.12 0.62
C MET A 54 13.11 -7.21 1.58
N MET A 55 12.20 -8.11 1.34
CA MET A 55 11.06 -8.40 2.23
C MET A 55 10.81 -9.90 2.32
N ARG A 56 9.89 -10.32 3.20
CA ARG A 56 9.48 -11.72 3.31
C ARG A 56 8.92 -12.23 1.99
N LYS A 57 9.23 -13.48 1.63
CA LYS A 57 8.72 -14.10 0.41
C LYS A 57 7.19 -14.20 0.42
N ALA A 58 6.58 -14.09 -0.75
CA ALA A 58 5.13 -14.13 -0.89
C ALA A 58 4.52 -15.44 -0.34
N GLU A 59 5.14 -16.57 -0.63
CA GLU A 59 4.70 -17.90 -0.15
C GLU A 59 4.82 -18.11 1.37
N GLU A 60 5.58 -17.27 2.05
CA GLU A 60 5.78 -17.30 3.51
C GLU A 60 4.91 -16.26 4.24
N SER A 61 4.09 -15.49 3.52
CA SER A 61 3.33 -14.35 4.02
C SER A 61 1.83 -14.59 3.89
N ASP A 62 1.04 -13.84 4.65
CA ASP A 62 -0.42 -13.89 4.57
C ASP A 62 -1.01 -12.68 3.87
N ILE A 63 -0.36 -11.51 4.00
CA ILE A 63 -0.79 -10.26 3.39
C ILE A 63 0.43 -9.47 2.89
N HIS A 64 0.19 -8.59 1.92
CA HIS A 64 1.00 -7.41 1.69
C HIS A 64 0.30 -6.25 2.37
N LEU A 65 0.96 -5.61 3.34
CA LEU A 65 0.45 -4.46 4.07
C LEU A 65 1.02 -3.20 3.43
N GLU A 66 0.16 -2.24 3.13
CA GLU A 66 0.55 -0.98 2.51
C GLU A 66 0.10 0.23 3.34
N ALA A 67 0.87 1.30 3.21
CA ALA A 67 0.50 2.64 3.64
C ALA A 67 0.64 3.60 2.45
N ASP A 68 -0.51 4.12 2.01
CA ASP A 68 -0.59 5.21 1.04
C ASP A 68 -0.53 6.53 1.77
N ILE A 69 0.55 7.27 1.56
CA ILE A 69 0.75 8.57 2.22
C ILE A 69 0.86 9.65 1.15
N LYS A 70 -0.20 10.45 1.05
CA LYS A 70 -0.33 11.52 0.04
C LYS A 70 -0.48 12.88 0.69
N ALA A 71 0.09 13.89 0.05
CA ALA A 71 -0.04 15.27 0.48
C ALA A 71 -1.47 15.77 0.32
N LEU A 72 -1.97 16.48 1.32
CA LEU A 72 -3.22 17.25 1.25
C LEU A 72 -2.97 18.63 0.65
N ALA A 73 -4.03 19.31 0.26
CA ALA A 73 -4.00 20.70 -0.14
C ALA A 73 -3.28 21.56 0.91
N ASN A 74 -2.45 22.50 0.44
CA ASN A 74 -1.64 23.38 1.30
C ASN A 74 -0.66 22.61 2.23
N ASN A 75 -0.09 21.53 1.74
CA ASN A 75 0.92 20.78 2.48
C ASN A 75 2.07 21.69 2.95
N PRO A 76 2.42 21.72 4.26
CA PRO A 76 3.39 22.68 4.80
C PRO A 76 4.83 22.39 4.36
N ASN A 77 5.11 21.22 3.82
CA ASN A 77 6.44 20.80 3.38
C ASN A 77 6.61 20.92 1.86
N GLY A 78 5.66 21.57 1.15
CA GLY A 78 5.81 21.95 -0.25
C GLY A 78 5.44 20.86 -1.26
N PHE A 79 4.82 19.77 -0.84
CA PHE A 79 4.28 18.76 -1.74
C PHE A 79 2.94 19.22 -2.35
N GLU A 80 2.75 18.98 -3.63
CA GLU A 80 1.47 19.22 -4.31
C GLU A 80 0.39 18.28 -3.77
N GLU A 81 -0.86 18.73 -3.81
CA GLU A 81 -2.01 17.90 -3.41
C GLU A 81 -2.06 16.58 -4.20
N GLY A 82 -2.25 15.48 -3.51
CA GLY A 82 -2.26 14.14 -4.08
C GLY A 82 -0.89 13.54 -4.36
N ALA A 83 0.20 14.32 -4.24
CA ALA A 83 1.55 13.78 -4.41
C ALA A 83 1.89 12.78 -3.30
N TRP A 84 2.46 11.64 -3.67
CA TRP A 84 3.05 10.72 -2.71
C TRP A 84 4.21 11.40 -1.96
N VAL A 85 4.28 11.20 -0.64
CA VAL A 85 5.33 11.81 0.19
C VAL A 85 6.49 10.85 0.36
N PRO A 86 7.64 11.09 -0.29
CA PRO A 86 8.79 10.19 -0.28
C PRO A 86 9.66 10.32 0.98
N TYR A 87 10.58 9.37 1.15
CA TYR A 87 11.62 9.34 2.17
C TYR A 87 11.13 9.30 3.64
N LEU A 88 9.86 9.04 3.88
CA LEU A 88 9.36 8.77 5.23
C LEU A 88 9.95 7.44 5.75
N VAL A 89 10.07 7.32 7.07
CA VAL A 89 10.23 6.02 7.72
C VAL A 89 8.87 5.63 8.26
N VAL A 90 8.32 4.53 7.77
CA VAL A 90 6.99 4.05 8.16
C VAL A 90 7.15 2.70 8.84
N LYS A 91 6.85 2.66 10.14
CA LYS A 91 6.89 1.42 10.94
C LYS A 91 5.48 0.93 11.18
N TYR A 92 5.34 -0.40 11.23
CA TYR A 92 4.05 -1.01 11.57
C TYR A 92 4.14 -1.92 12.81
N GLU A 93 3.05 -2.00 13.53
CA GLU A 93 2.75 -3.07 14.47
C GLU A 93 1.35 -3.60 14.16
N VAL A 94 1.23 -4.90 13.88
CA VAL A 94 -0.04 -5.60 13.65
C VAL A 94 -0.27 -6.55 14.81
N SER A 95 -1.37 -6.41 15.51
CA SER A 95 -1.75 -7.26 16.65
C SER A 95 -3.10 -7.92 16.45
N LYS A 96 -3.24 -9.18 16.87
CA LYS A 96 -4.52 -9.89 16.82
C LYS A 96 -5.36 -9.54 18.04
N THR A 97 -6.59 -9.08 17.80
CA THR A 97 -7.52 -8.71 18.87
C THR A 97 -7.88 -9.90 19.75
N GLY A 98 -7.84 -9.71 21.06
CA GLY A 98 -8.18 -10.75 22.04
C GLY A 98 -7.03 -11.73 22.36
N GLY A 99 -5.81 -11.43 21.92
CA GLY A 99 -4.60 -12.21 22.19
C GLY A 99 -3.37 -11.33 22.43
N ASN A 100 -2.22 -11.98 22.67
CA ASN A 100 -0.93 -11.29 22.83
C ASN A 100 -0.04 -11.40 21.58
N GLN A 101 -0.62 -11.86 20.46
CA GLN A 101 0.12 -12.08 19.22
C GLN A 101 0.29 -10.76 18.49
N LYS A 102 1.55 -10.41 18.19
CA LYS A 102 1.88 -9.22 17.41
C LYS A 102 3.09 -9.45 16.51
N VAL A 103 3.15 -8.72 15.42
CA VAL A 103 4.27 -8.63 14.50
C VAL A 103 4.52 -7.17 14.18
N SER A 104 5.77 -6.80 14.01
CA SER A 104 6.17 -5.44 13.67
C SER A 104 7.31 -5.46 12.66
N GLY A 105 7.46 -4.35 11.93
CA GLY A 105 8.50 -4.15 10.93
C GLY A 105 8.45 -2.74 10.38
N ASP A 106 9.18 -2.54 9.29
CA ASP A 106 9.23 -1.30 8.54
C ASP A 106 8.57 -1.52 7.16
N LEU A 107 7.74 -0.59 6.72
CA LEU A 107 7.22 -0.57 5.35
C LEU A 107 8.24 0.13 4.45
N MET A 108 8.66 -0.54 3.38
CA MET A 108 9.61 0.01 2.41
C MET A 108 8.91 0.83 1.33
N PRO A 109 9.56 1.89 0.81
CA PRO A 109 9.07 2.56 -0.40
C PRO A 109 9.17 1.63 -1.60
N MET A 110 8.05 1.50 -2.33
CA MET A 110 7.97 0.71 -3.56
C MET A 110 6.96 1.30 -4.53
N VAL A 111 6.84 0.73 -5.70
CA VAL A 111 5.89 1.16 -6.74
C VAL A 111 5.18 -0.04 -7.33
N ALA A 112 3.87 0.08 -7.51
CA ALA A 112 3.02 -0.84 -8.24
C ALA A 112 2.35 -0.13 -9.43
N ASN A 113 1.47 -0.82 -10.14
CA ASN A 113 0.79 -0.27 -11.31
C ASN A 113 -0.19 0.86 -11.01
N ASP A 114 -0.58 1.03 -9.77
CA ASP A 114 -1.47 2.08 -9.22
C ASP A 114 -0.71 3.23 -8.55
N GLY A 115 0.60 3.08 -8.37
CA GLY A 115 1.46 4.15 -7.88
C GLY A 115 2.45 3.76 -6.81
N PRO A 116 3.21 4.74 -6.29
CA PRO A 116 4.16 4.52 -5.20
C PRO A 116 3.46 4.48 -3.85
N HIS A 117 3.92 3.59 -2.98
CA HIS A 117 3.45 3.39 -1.61
C HIS A 117 4.57 2.90 -0.69
N TYR A 118 4.28 2.72 0.59
CA TYR A 118 5.12 2.03 1.55
C TYR A 118 4.51 0.67 1.84
N GLY A 119 5.26 -0.44 1.68
CA GLY A 119 4.71 -1.78 1.82
C GLY A 119 5.69 -2.82 2.37
N ASP A 120 5.13 -3.91 2.89
CA ASP A 120 5.85 -5.11 3.32
C ASP A 120 4.96 -6.34 3.26
N ASN A 121 5.57 -7.50 2.97
CA ASN A 121 4.90 -8.79 3.09
C ASN A 121 4.91 -9.26 4.55
N VAL A 122 3.75 -9.45 5.12
CA VAL A 122 3.58 -9.74 6.55
C VAL A 122 2.97 -11.11 6.78
N LYS A 123 3.59 -11.89 7.68
CA LYS A 123 3.02 -13.11 8.25
C LYS A 123 2.22 -12.75 9.49
N ILE A 124 0.90 -12.92 9.44
CA ILE A 124 -0.02 -12.68 10.55
C ILE A 124 -0.53 -14.00 11.16
N PHE A 125 -1.54 -13.97 12.01
CA PHE A 125 -1.93 -15.07 12.88
C PHE A 125 -3.27 -15.73 12.47
N GLY A 126 -3.47 -15.86 11.14
CA GLY A 126 -4.69 -16.46 10.55
C GLY A 126 -5.92 -15.55 10.65
N PRO A 127 -7.10 -16.02 10.21
CA PRO A 127 -8.31 -15.21 10.18
C PRO A 127 -8.70 -14.65 11.57
N GLY A 128 -9.24 -13.44 11.57
CA GLY A 128 -9.68 -12.78 12.81
C GLY A 128 -9.68 -11.26 12.72
N LYS A 129 -9.94 -10.63 13.86
CA LYS A 129 -9.86 -9.17 14.02
C LYS A 129 -8.44 -8.76 14.37
N TYR A 130 -7.99 -7.66 13.79
CA TYR A 130 -6.65 -7.12 13.96
C TYR A 130 -6.69 -5.63 14.21
N HIS A 131 -5.67 -5.17 14.90
CA HIS A 131 -5.34 -3.78 15.10
C HIS A 131 -3.99 -3.49 14.44
N VAL A 132 -3.92 -2.41 13.65
CA VAL A 132 -2.69 -1.93 12.99
C VAL A 132 -2.35 -0.57 13.54
N LYS A 133 -1.11 -0.41 13.98
CA LYS A 133 -0.53 0.88 14.32
C LYS A 133 0.59 1.20 13.34
N LEU A 134 0.51 2.35 12.68
CA LEU A 134 1.57 2.91 11.86
C LEU A 134 2.23 4.07 12.60
N THR A 135 3.57 4.03 12.71
CA THR A 135 4.39 5.14 13.20
C THR A 135 5.09 5.77 12.00
N VAL A 136 4.78 7.04 11.74
CA VAL A 136 5.32 7.79 10.60
C VAL A 136 6.35 8.80 11.09
N LEU A 137 7.60 8.65 10.62
CA LEU A 137 8.70 9.52 10.94
C LEU A 137 9.07 10.38 9.70
N PRO A 138 9.50 11.62 9.92
CA PRO A 138 9.84 12.53 8.82
C PRO A 138 11.13 12.10 8.10
N PRO A 139 11.38 12.61 6.87
CA PRO A 139 12.60 12.32 6.11
C PRO A 139 13.90 12.63 6.85
N SER A 140 13.89 13.58 7.79
CA SER A 140 15.06 13.91 8.61
C SER A 140 15.50 12.79 9.56
N GLU A 141 14.63 11.82 9.82
CA GLU A 141 14.90 10.65 10.66
C GLU A 141 15.18 9.37 9.85
N ASN A 142 15.23 9.49 8.51
CA ASN A 142 15.56 8.36 7.66
C ASN A 142 17.08 8.05 7.72
N PRO A 143 17.47 6.87 8.22
CA PRO A 143 18.88 6.53 8.36
C PRO A 143 19.52 6.08 7.04
N HIS A 144 18.72 5.83 6.02
CA HIS A 144 19.17 5.23 4.75
C HIS A 144 19.28 6.24 3.61
N ALA A 145 18.64 7.40 3.74
CA ALA A 145 18.63 8.41 2.68
C ALA A 145 18.42 9.81 3.23
N HIS A 146 18.96 10.81 2.53
CA HIS A 146 18.78 12.22 2.87
C HIS A 146 17.78 12.86 1.90
N PHE A 147 16.82 13.58 2.45
CA PHE A 147 15.88 14.42 1.71
C PHE A 147 15.88 15.81 2.30
N GLY A 148 16.55 16.74 1.61
CA GLY A 148 16.70 18.12 2.07
C GLY A 148 15.42 18.94 1.91
N ARG A 149 15.29 20.00 2.70
CA ARG A 149 14.30 21.05 2.51
C ARG A 149 14.99 22.40 2.40
N HIS A 150 14.42 23.31 1.62
CA HIS A 150 14.89 24.69 1.60
C HIS A 150 14.49 25.41 2.90
N THR A 151 15.38 26.24 3.40
CA THR A 151 15.17 27.01 4.65
C THR A 151 15.28 28.50 4.48
N ASP A 152 15.64 28.95 3.25
CA ASP A 152 15.75 30.37 2.93
C ASP A 152 14.37 31.06 2.87
N ARG A 153 14.38 32.40 2.92
CA ARG A 153 13.15 33.19 2.99
C ARG A 153 12.27 33.11 1.75
N LEU A 154 12.84 32.86 0.56
CA LEU A 154 12.11 32.92 -0.72
C LEU A 154 11.52 31.58 -1.13
N THR A 155 12.25 30.50 -0.90
CA THR A 155 11.87 29.15 -1.37
C THR A 155 11.71 28.13 -0.24
N GLY A 156 11.93 28.55 1.00
CA GLY A 156 11.90 27.68 2.16
C GLY A 156 10.50 27.13 2.47
N VAL A 157 10.45 25.87 2.87
CA VAL A 157 9.25 25.20 3.37
C VAL A 157 9.32 25.05 4.90
N ARG A 158 8.20 24.73 5.55
CA ARG A 158 8.16 24.55 7.00
C ARG A 158 9.08 23.42 7.47
N PRO A 159 9.57 23.47 8.73
CA PRO A 159 10.28 22.34 9.33
C PRO A 159 9.49 21.04 9.22
N TRP A 160 10.25 19.93 9.14
CA TRP A 160 9.63 18.63 9.20
C TRP A 160 8.78 18.44 10.46
N PHE A 161 7.75 17.66 10.33
CA PHE A 161 6.88 17.30 11.44
C PHE A 161 7.60 16.41 12.46
N LYS A 162 7.04 16.27 13.67
CA LYS A 162 7.48 15.29 14.65
C LYS A 162 6.84 13.94 14.35
N PRO A 163 7.52 12.82 14.66
CA PRO A 163 6.92 11.49 14.53
C PRO A 163 5.53 11.42 15.16
N PHE A 164 4.62 10.72 14.49
CA PHE A 164 3.26 10.51 14.97
C PHE A 164 2.78 9.09 14.68
N GLU A 165 1.70 8.69 15.34
CA GLU A 165 1.07 7.40 15.16
C GLU A 165 -0.35 7.57 14.62
N VAL A 166 -0.79 6.60 13.81
CA VAL A 166 -2.18 6.39 13.39
C VAL A 166 -2.54 4.93 13.58
N GLU A 167 -3.78 4.66 13.95
CA GLU A 167 -4.24 3.33 14.33
C GLU A 167 -5.51 2.96 13.57
N TYR A 168 -5.63 1.68 13.22
CA TYR A 168 -6.73 1.15 12.44
C TYR A 168 -7.14 -0.23 12.95
N ASP A 169 -8.40 -0.58 12.75
CA ASP A 169 -8.89 -1.95 12.96
C ASP A 169 -9.37 -2.56 11.64
N PHE A 170 -9.14 -3.85 11.46
CA PHE A 170 -9.63 -4.58 10.29
C PHE A 170 -9.96 -6.05 10.62
N VAL A 171 -10.68 -6.69 9.70
CA VAL A 171 -10.96 -8.12 9.76
C VAL A 171 -10.24 -8.82 8.62
N TYR A 172 -9.34 -9.73 8.93
CA TYR A 172 -8.72 -10.61 7.96
C TYR A 172 -9.53 -11.90 7.85
N ALA A 173 -10.06 -12.18 6.67
CA ALA A 173 -10.90 -13.37 6.41
C ALA A 173 -10.15 -14.52 5.73
N GLY A 174 -8.87 -14.33 5.44
CA GLY A 174 -8.02 -15.26 4.68
C GLY A 174 -7.66 -14.72 3.29
N ILE A 175 -6.64 -15.28 2.67
CA ILE A 175 -6.17 -14.87 1.33
C ILE A 175 -7.29 -15.06 0.31
N GLY A 176 -7.49 -14.05 -0.54
CA GLY A 176 -8.53 -14.04 -1.58
C GLY A 176 -9.96 -13.91 -1.07
N LYS A 177 -10.16 -13.59 0.22
CA LYS A 177 -11.48 -13.34 0.80
C LYS A 177 -11.57 -11.91 1.31
N LYS A 178 -12.66 -11.24 0.98
CA LYS A 178 -12.92 -9.90 1.50
C LYS A 178 -13.12 -9.96 3.01
N GLY A 179 -12.37 -9.14 3.76
CA GLY A 179 -12.59 -8.90 5.18
C GLY A 179 -13.88 -8.11 5.41
N GLY A 180 -14.54 -8.31 6.57
CA GLY A 180 -15.61 -7.43 7.02
C GLY A 180 -15.02 -6.21 7.74
N TYR A 181 -15.73 -5.10 7.69
CA TYR A 181 -15.43 -3.85 8.43
C TYR A 181 -16.40 -3.71 9.59
#